data_34fc5078fd4e01fd1bdfa4e244d1df92
#
_entry.id   34fc5078fd4e01fd1bdfa4e244d1df92
#
_cell.length_a   1.000
_cell.length_b   1.000
_cell.length_c   1.000
_cell.angle_alpha   90.00
_cell.angle_beta   90.00
_cell.angle_gamma   90.00
#
_symmetry.space_group_name_H-M   'P 1'
#
loop_
_entity.id
_entity.type
_entity.pdbx_description
1 polymer ?
#
loop_
_entity_poly.entity_id
_entity_poly.type
_entity_poly.pdbx_seq_one_letter_code
_entity_poly.pdbx_strand_id
1 'polypeptide(L)' 'MSFISWSVYPKGQEFDAEYFTSEDHAVDVAYSWSAEEHGKTMIVARNDMMWMEVSC' A
#
# COMPACT_ATOMS: atom_id res chain seq x y z
N MET A 1 14.68 -19.02 4.85
CA MET A 1 14.67 -17.55 4.85
C MET A 1 13.31 -17.07 4.43
N SER A 2 12.71 -16.18 5.20
CA SER A 2 11.39 -15.67 4.86
C SER A 2 11.53 -14.30 4.21
N PHE A 3 10.71 -14.06 3.19
CA PHE A 3 10.66 -12.76 2.53
C PHE A 3 9.51 -11.96 3.10
N ILE A 4 9.77 -10.67 3.32
CA ILE A 4 8.72 -9.75 3.70
C ILE A 4 8.36 -8.98 2.43
N SER A 5 7.11 -9.07 2.03
CA SER A 5 6.59 -8.41 0.85
C SER A 5 5.58 -7.35 1.30
N TRP A 6 5.75 -6.14 0.79
CA TRP A 6 4.84 -5.04 1.06
C TRP A 6 4.05 -4.74 -0.20
N SER A 7 2.78 -4.42 -0.06
CA SER A 7 1.96 -4.05 -1.19
C SER A 7 1.09 -2.86 -0.85
N VAL A 8 0.74 -2.10 -1.88
CA VAL A 8 -0.15 -0.94 -1.75
C VAL A 8 -1.21 -1.06 -2.82
N TYR A 9 -2.46 -0.86 -2.43
CA TYR A 9 -3.57 -0.89 -3.38
C TYR A 9 -4.70 0.02 -2.89
N PRO A 10 -5.52 0.53 -3.82
CA PRO A 10 -6.72 1.29 -3.40
C PRO A 10 -7.68 0.37 -2.66
N LYS A 11 -8.27 0.87 -1.60
CA LYS A 11 -9.22 0.09 -0.82
C LYS A 11 -10.33 -0.44 -1.73
N GLY A 12 -10.55 -1.75 -1.69
CA GLY A 12 -11.53 -2.39 -2.54
C GLY A 12 -11.03 -2.79 -3.92
N GLN A 13 -9.78 -2.46 -4.27
CA GLN A 13 -9.21 -2.76 -5.58
C GLN A 13 -7.89 -3.51 -5.43
N GLU A 14 -7.94 -4.66 -4.76
CA GLU A 14 -6.74 -5.44 -4.46
C GLU A 14 -6.00 -5.90 -5.71
N PHE A 15 -6.71 -6.02 -6.84
CA PHE A 15 -6.11 -6.43 -8.11
C PHE A 15 -5.15 -5.37 -8.69
N ASP A 16 -5.21 -4.14 -8.17
CA ASP A 16 -4.31 -3.07 -8.61
C ASP A 16 -3.08 -2.92 -7.71
N ALA A 17 -2.78 -3.92 -6.91
CA ALA A 17 -1.69 -3.85 -5.94
C ALA A 17 -0.33 -3.67 -6.62
N GLU A 18 0.50 -2.82 -6.03
CA GLU A 18 1.91 -2.69 -6.38
C GLU A 18 2.73 -3.24 -5.22
N TYR A 19 3.86 -3.86 -5.53
CA TYR A 19 4.64 -4.57 -4.55
C TYR A 19 5.98 -3.90 -4.30
N PHE A 20 6.42 -3.94 -3.04
CA PHE A 20 7.64 -3.29 -2.60
C PHE A 20 8.37 -4.21 -1.61
N THR A 21 9.67 -3.97 -1.45
CA THR A 21 10.48 -4.73 -0.50
C THR A 21 10.72 -4.00 0.80
N SER A 22 10.24 -2.75 0.90
CA SER A 22 10.49 -1.89 2.04
C SER A 22 9.20 -1.25 2.52
N GLU A 23 9.01 -1.26 3.83
CA GLU A 23 7.85 -0.60 4.43
C GLU A 23 7.85 0.90 4.15
N ASP A 24 9.00 1.54 4.33
CA ASP A 24 9.09 2.99 4.12
C ASP A 24 8.70 3.37 2.71
N HIS A 25 9.16 2.60 1.74
CA HIS A 25 8.83 2.84 0.33
C HIS A 25 7.34 2.64 0.07
N ALA A 26 6.78 1.56 0.63
CA ALA A 26 5.36 1.26 0.45
C ALA A 26 4.49 2.37 1.05
N VAL A 27 4.81 2.82 2.25
CA VAL A 27 4.04 3.88 2.91
C VAL A 27 4.15 5.19 2.13
N ASP A 28 5.35 5.52 1.66
CA ASP A 28 5.58 6.73 0.88
C ASP A 28 4.75 6.72 -0.41
N VAL A 29 4.76 5.60 -1.11
CA VAL A 29 3.95 5.43 -2.32
C VAL A 29 2.46 5.51 -1.99
N ALA A 30 2.04 4.94 -0.87
CA ALA A 30 0.64 4.98 -0.47
C ALA A 30 0.15 6.42 -0.29
N TYR A 31 0.96 7.26 0.37
CA TYR A 31 0.59 8.67 0.55
C TYR A 31 0.55 9.41 -0.78
N SER A 32 1.55 9.19 -1.64
CA SER A 32 1.58 9.83 -2.96
C SER A 32 0.41 9.41 -3.82
N TRP A 33 0.11 8.11 -3.81
CA TRP A 33 -1.00 7.58 -4.59
C TRP A 33 -2.33 8.12 -4.09
N SER A 34 -2.52 8.16 -2.77
CA SER A 34 -3.72 8.74 -2.19
C SER A 34 -3.91 10.19 -2.62
N ALA A 35 -2.84 10.97 -2.61
CA ALA A 35 -2.90 12.37 -3.02
C ALA A 35 -3.29 12.50 -4.50
N GLU A 36 -2.76 11.63 -5.35
CA GLU A 36 -3.08 11.64 -6.77
C GLU A 36 -4.53 11.26 -7.04
N GLU A 37 -5.12 10.46 -6.16
CA GLU A 37 -6.50 9.99 -6.27
C GLU A 37 -7.46 10.81 -5.39
N HIS A 38 -7.11 12.04 -5.12
CA HIS A 38 -7.97 12.98 -4.39
C HIS A 38 -8.28 12.50 -2.96
N GLY A 39 -7.30 11.93 -2.29
CA GLY A 39 -7.47 11.50 -0.91
C GLY A 39 -8.09 10.12 -0.74
N LYS A 40 -8.13 9.34 -1.80
CA LYS A 40 -8.66 7.97 -1.74
C LYS A 40 -7.85 7.13 -0.77
N THR A 41 -8.53 6.32 0.03
CA THR A 41 -7.85 5.45 0.99
C THR A 41 -7.06 4.36 0.28
N MET A 42 -5.79 4.24 0.65
CA MET A 42 -4.92 3.16 0.17
C MET A 42 -4.67 2.19 1.31
N ILE A 43 -4.55 0.91 0.96
CA ILE A 43 -4.21 -0.13 1.92
C ILE A 43 -2.75 -0.47 1.75
N VAL A 44 -2.00 -0.47 2.86
CA VAL A 44 -0.65 -1.00 2.89
C VAL A 44 -0.74 -2.38 3.54
N ALA A 45 -0.29 -3.40 2.82
CA ALA A 45 -0.34 -4.76 3.30
C ALA A 45 1.06 -5.34 3.44
N ARG A 46 1.24 -6.20 4.43
CA ARG A 46 2.48 -6.92 4.66
C ARG A 46 2.19 -8.40 4.50
N ASN A 47 2.85 -9.05 3.52
CA ASN A 47 2.64 -10.47 3.24
C ASN A 47 1.15 -10.79 3.04
N ASP A 48 0.48 -9.94 2.27
CA ASP A 48 -0.94 -10.07 1.93
C ASP A 48 -1.90 -9.91 3.12
N MET A 49 -1.38 -9.39 4.24
CA MET A 49 -2.23 -9.07 5.39
C MET A 49 -2.26 -7.55 5.54
N MET A 50 -3.45 -7.00 5.73
CA MET A 50 -3.59 -5.57 5.90
C MET A 50 -2.73 -5.09 7.07
N TRP A 51 -1.91 -4.08 6.81
CA TRP A 51 -1.03 -3.50 7.82
C TRP A 51 -1.55 -2.16 8.30
N MET A 52 -1.92 -1.28 7.37
CA MET A 52 -2.44 0.03 7.72
C MET A 52 -3.22 0.62 6.56
N GLU A 53 -4.06 1.60 6.87
CA GLU A 53 -4.75 2.40 5.87
C GLU A 53 -4.12 3.77 5.83
N VAL A 54 -3.98 4.31 4.63
CA VAL A 54 -3.38 5.61 4.39
C VAL A 54 -4.34 6.45 3.57
N SER A 55 -4.60 7.68 4.01
CA SER A 55 -5.36 8.63 3.21
C SER A 55 -4.84 10.04 3.46
N CYS A 56 -4.79 10.83 2.41
CA CYS A 56 -4.37 12.23 2.49
C CYS A 56 -5.53 13.17 2.78
#